data_3ac4f201d3f11bd4b440aba481df17ac
#
_entry.id   3ac4f201d3f11bd4b440aba481df17ac
#
_cell.length_a   1.000
_cell.length_b   1.000
_cell.length_c   1.000
_cell.angle_alpha   90.00
_cell.angle_beta   90.00
_cell.angle_gamma   90.00
#
_symmetry.space_group_name_H-M   'P 1'
#
loop_
_entity.id
_entity.type
_entity.pdbx_description
1 polymer ?
#
loop_
_entity_poly.entity_id
_entity_poly.type
_entity_poly.pdbx_seq_one_letter_code
_entity_poly.pdbx_strand_id
1 'polypeptide(L)'
;MIRVLDESQSVDFYRTAFALDVADRFDFDDFTLVYLSNPESDFEIELTINKGTTEPYDHGSGYGHVAFTVEDLDAEHARFTAAGLSPRDIVEFNRDGELMARFFFVEDPDGYKIEVLQKHGRYY
;
A
#
# COMPACT_ATOMS: atom_id res chain seq x y z
N MET A 1 -3.63 -6.06 8.92
CA MET A 1 -3.84 -7.27 8.08
C MET A 1 -4.83 -6.94 6.98
N ILE A 2 -4.59 -7.45 5.77
CA ILE A 2 -5.54 -7.41 4.67
C ILE A 2 -5.69 -8.80 4.04
N ARG A 3 -6.88 -9.09 3.51
CA ARG A 3 -7.15 -10.33 2.77
C ARG A 3 -6.92 -10.08 1.29
N VAL A 4 -6.12 -10.94 0.66
CA VAL A 4 -5.75 -10.82 -0.75
C VAL A 4 -6.06 -12.13 -1.49
N LEU A 5 -6.37 -12.03 -2.80
CA LEU A 5 -6.69 -13.21 -3.60
C LEU A 5 -5.45 -13.93 -4.10
N ASP A 6 -4.43 -13.20 -4.51
CA ASP A 6 -3.23 -13.75 -5.15
C ASP A 6 -1.98 -13.30 -4.40
N GLU A 7 -1.31 -14.24 -3.74
CA GLU A 7 -0.10 -13.98 -2.95
C GLU A 7 1.00 -13.34 -3.80
N SER A 8 1.28 -13.91 -4.97
CA SER A 8 2.36 -13.44 -5.86
C SER A 8 2.15 -12.00 -6.32
N GLN A 9 0.94 -11.69 -6.78
CA GLN A 9 0.61 -10.34 -7.25
C GLN A 9 0.72 -9.31 -6.13
N SER A 10 0.22 -9.64 -4.94
CA SER A 10 0.28 -8.74 -3.80
C SER A 10 1.71 -8.55 -3.30
N VAL A 11 2.49 -9.60 -3.18
CA VAL A 11 3.91 -9.52 -2.78
C VAL A 11 4.70 -8.66 -3.79
N ASP A 12 4.51 -8.87 -5.08
CA ASP A 12 5.19 -8.11 -6.13
C ASP A 12 4.80 -6.62 -6.08
N PHE A 13 3.52 -6.33 -5.85
CA PHE A 13 3.05 -4.95 -5.71
C PHE A 13 3.75 -4.24 -4.53
N TYR A 14 3.69 -4.80 -3.33
CA TYR A 14 4.26 -4.17 -2.13
C TYR A 14 5.78 -4.07 -2.19
N ARG A 15 6.44 -5.03 -2.82
CA ARG A 15 7.90 -4.96 -3.08
C ARG A 15 8.22 -3.82 -4.04
N THR A 16 7.51 -3.72 -5.15
CA THR A 16 7.74 -2.69 -6.17
C THR A 16 7.40 -1.29 -5.65
N ALA A 17 6.25 -1.15 -4.98
CA ALA A 17 5.75 0.16 -4.52
C ALA A 17 6.53 0.68 -3.30
N PHE A 18 6.79 -0.16 -2.31
CA PHE A 18 7.26 0.28 -0.99
C PHE A 18 8.49 -0.48 -0.48
N ALA A 19 9.14 -1.27 -1.32
CA ALA A 19 10.29 -2.09 -0.95
C ALA A 19 10.02 -3.01 0.25
N LEU A 20 8.78 -3.47 0.41
CA LEU A 20 8.41 -4.43 1.45
C LEU A 20 8.68 -5.84 0.95
N ASP A 21 9.59 -6.54 1.60
CA ASP A 21 9.93 -7.92 1.31
C ASP A 21 9.30 -8.89 2.30
N VAL A 22 9.22 -10.16 1.93
CA VAL A 22 8.69 -11.21 2.81
C VAL A 22 9.63 -11.38 4.00
N ALA A 23 9.12 -11.04 5.19
CA ALA A 23 9.80 -11.25 6.46
C ALA A 23 9.53 -12.65 7.01
N ASP A 24 8.30 -13.14 6.85
CA ASP A 24 7.90 -14.46 7.31
C ASP A 24 6.70 -14.98 6.52
N ARG A 25 6.53 -16.31 6.48
CA ARG A 25 5.42 -16.96 5.77
C ARG A 25 5.01 -18.24 6.49
N PHE A 26 3.71 -18.39 6.74
CA PHE A 26 3.15 -19.57 7.39
C PHE A 26 2.02 -20.13 6.53
N ASP A 27 2.17 -21.37 6.10
CA ASP A 27 1.19 -22.09 5.27
C ASP A 27 0.39 -23.08 6.11
N PHE A 28 -0.94 -22.87 6.14
CA PHE A 28 -1.87 -23.73 6.84
C PHE A 28 -2.80 -24.43 5.83
N ASP A 29 -3.63 -25.37 6.30
CA ASP A 29 -4.53 -26.12 5.41
C ASP A 29 -5.54 -25.20 4.70
N ASP A 30 -6.09 -24.21 5.41
CA ASP A 30 -7.18 -23.36 4.93
C ASP A 30 -6.73 -21.96 4.49
N PHE A 31 -5.54 -21.51 4.89
CA PHE A 31 -5.04 -20.18 4.59
C PHE A 31 -3.53 -20.09 4.66
N THR A 32 -2.97 -19.03 4.11
CA THR A 32 -1.56 -18.67 4.21
C THR A 32 -1.45 -17.27 4.79
N LEU A 33 -0.49 -17.06 5.71
CA LEU A 33 -0.10 -15.77 6.24
C LEU A 33 1.25 -15.38 5.67
N VAL A 34 1.36 -14.15 5.17
CA VAL A 34 2.62 -13.58 4.68
C VAL A 34 2.83 -12.23 5.34
N TYR A 35 3.97 -12.04 5.98
CA TYR A 35 4.35 -10.79 6.63
C TYR A 35 5.36 -10.06 5.76
N LEU A 36 5.06 -8.81 5.42
CA LEU A 36 5.92 -7.97 4.60
C LEU A 36 6.46 -6.80 5.43
N SER A 37 7.75 -6.55 5.34
CA SER A 37 8.42 -5.44 6.03
C SER A 37 9.65 -4.96 5.29
N ASN A 38 10.24 -3.85 5.75
CA ASN A 38 11.54 -3.38 5.30
C ASN A 38 12.31 -2.74 6.48
N PRO A 39 13.62 -2.46 6.33
CA PRO A 39 14.42 -1.88 7.42
C PRO A 39 14.10 -0.42 7.77
N GLU A 40 13.26 0.26 6.99
CA GLU A 40 12.98 1.70 7.18
C GLU A 40 12.09 1.98 8.39
N SER A 41 11.29 0.98 8.81
CA SER A 41 10.39 1.12 9.95
C SER A 41 10.06 -0.23 10.58
N ASP A 42 9.45 -0.20 11.77
CA ASP A 42 8.94 -1.39 12.45
C ASP A 42 7.56 -1.81 11.93
N PHE A 43 7.05 -1.16 10.88
CA PHE A 43 5.76 -1.50 10.29
C PHE A 43 5.83 -2.82 9.53
N GLU A 44 4.84 -3.68 9.79
CA GLU A 44 4.59 -4.87 8.99
C GLU A 44 3.16 -4.90 8.47
N ILE A 45 2.99 -5.35 7.23
CA ILE A 45 1.68 -5.70 6.72
C ILE A 45 1.54 -7.22 6.66
N GLU A 46 0.48 -7.75 7.27
CA GLU A 46 0.11 -9.15 7.17
C GLU A 46 -0.86 -9.35 6.03
N LEU A 47 -0.51 -10.19 5.08
CA LEU A 47 -1.40 -10.65 4.02
C LEU A 47 -2.00 -11.99 4.43
N THR A 48 -3.32 -12.11 4.36
CA THR A 48 -4.03 -13.37 4.54
C THR A 48 -4.59 -13.84 3.21
N ILE A 49 -4.17 -15.03 2.78
CA ILE A 49 -4.66 -15.68 1.57
C ILE A 49 -5.54 -16.85 2.01
N ASN A 50 -6.86 -16.71 1.89
CA ASN A 50 -7.80 -17.79 2.17
C ASN A 50 -7.88 -18.73 0.97
N LYS A 51 -7.48 -19.98 1.16
CA LYS A 51 -7.47 -20.99 0.11
C LYS A 51 -8.90 -21.29 -0.35
N GLY A 52 -9.10 -21.32 -1.66
CA GLY A 52 -10.42 -21.56 -2.24
C GLY A 52 -11.29 -20.33 -2.46
N THR A 53 -10.89 -19.15 -1.95
CA THR A 53 -11.56 -17.89 -2.26
C THR A 53 -11.15 -17.42 -3.65
N THR A 54 -12.15 -17.20 -4.53
CA THR A 54 -11.94 -16.79 -5.92
C THR A 54 -12.62 -15.46 -6.27
N GLU A 55 -13.59 -15.04 -5.46
CA GLU A 55 -14.32 -13.79 -5.68
C GLU A 55 -13.63 -12.63 -4.96
N PRO A 56 -13.67 -11.41 -5.54
CA PRO A 56 -13.12 -10.22 -4.90
C PRO A 56 -13.71 -9.99 -3.49
N TYR A 57 -12.86 -9.58 -2.56
CA TYR A 57 -13.31 -9.19 -1.23
C TYR A 57 -14.10 -7.88 -1.29
N ASP A 58 -15.16 -7.81 -0.50
CA ASP A 58 -15.93 -6.58 -0.27
C ASP A 58 -15.28 -5.80 0.87
N HIS A 59 -14.78 -4.59 0.56
CA HIS A 59 -14.16 -3.73 1.57
C HIS A 59 -15.21 -2.96 2.40
N GLY A 60 -16.45 -2.94 1.95
CA GLY A 60 -17.56 -2.24 2.62
C GLY A 60 -17.31 -0.74 2.73
N SER A 61 -17.93 -0.13 3.72
CA SER A 61 -17.80 1.31 4.01
C SER A 61 -16.82 1.62 5.14
N GLY A 62 -16.21 0.60 5.75
CA GLY A 62 -15.36 0.77 6.93
C GLY A 62 -13.89 0.98 6.62
N TYR A 63 -13.38 0.44 5.50
CA TYR A 63 -12.00 0.63 5.10
C TYR A 63 -11.82 2.03 4.49
N GLY A 64 -10.81 2.77 4.96
CA GLY A 64 -10.37 4.01 4.35
C GLY A 64 -9.12 3.77 3.51
N HIS A 65 -7.97 4.01 4.12
CA HIS A 65 -6.66 3.78 3.51
C HIS A 65 -5.58 3.62 4.59
N VAL A 66 -4.45 3.07 4.21
CA VAL A 66 -3.19 3.21 4.93
C VAL A 66 -2.32 4.23 4.21
N ALA A 67 -1.35 4.82 4.89
CA ALA A 67 -0.50 5.84 4.31
C ALA A 67 0.99 5.52 4.52
N PHE A 68 1.78 5.83 3.49
CA PHE A 68 3.24 5.77 3.54
C PHE A 68 3.79 7.16 3.23
N THR A 69 4.78 7.61 4.01
CA THR A 69 5.46 8.87 3.74
C THR A 69 6.71 8.65 2.89
N VAL A 70 6.99 9.59 1.99
CA VAL A 70 8.14 9.55 1.09
C VAL A 70 8.88 10.89 1.09
N GLU A 71 10.18 10.85 0.77
CA GLU A 71 11.01 12.06 0.73
C GLU A 71 10.71 12.94 -0.49
N ASP A 72 10.50 12.34 -1.66
CA ASP A 72 10.25 13.04 -2.92
C ASP A 72 9.02 12.46 -3.62
N LEU A 73 7.88 13.10 -3.41
CA LEU A 73 6.59 12.64 -3.93
C LEU A 73 6.54 12.62 -5.47
N ASP A 74 7.13 13.63 -6.12
CA ASP A 74 7.14 13.72 -7.58
C ASP A 74 7.96 12.59 -8.21
N ALA A 75 9.12 12.30 -7.64
CA ALA A 75 9.96 11.18 -8.07
C ALA A 75 9.26 9.84 -7.87
N GLU A 76 8.59 9.65 -6.74
CA GLU A 76 7.82 8.44 -6.46
C GLU A 76 6.62 8.28 -7.39
N HIS A 77 5.89 9.36 -7.67
CA HIS A 77 4.76 9.32 -8.62
C HIS A 77 5.24 8.91 -10.02
N ALA A 78 6.34 9.48 -10.48
CA ALA A 78 6.97 9.12 -11.76
C ALA A 78 7.41 7.65 -11.78
N ARG A 79 8.02 7.18 -10.70
CA ARG A 79 8.46 5.78 -10.54
C ARG A 79 7.27 4.81 -10.55
N PHE A 80 6.19 5.12 -9.83
CA PHE A 80 4.98 4.32 -9.83
C PHE A 80 4.33 4.25 -11.22
N THR A 81 4.29 5.37 -11.92
CA THR A 81 3.77 5.44 -13.29
C THR A 81 4.60 4.56 -14.23
N ALA A 82 5.92 4.67 -14.18
CA ALA A 82 6.83 3.86 -15.00
C ALA A 82 6.73 2.36 -14.69
N ALA A 83 6.45 1.99 -13.45
CA ALA A 83 6.25 0.61 -13.02
C ALA A 83 4.85 0.04 -13.35
N GLY A 84 3.96 0.85 -13.94
CA GLY A 84 2.61 0.42 -14.31
C GLY A 84 1.65 0.29 -13.14
N LEU A 85 1.91 0.95 -12.01
CA LEU A 85 1.06 0.88 -10.81
C LEU A 85 -0.16 1.80 -10.87
N SER A 86 -0.28 2.62 -11.91
CA SER A 86 -1.43 3.51 -12.16
C SER A 86 -1.77 4.45 -11.00
N PRO A 87 -0.81 5.24 -10.49
CA PRO A 87 -1.11 6.19 -9.43
C PRO A 87 -2.06 7.27 -9.92
N ARG A 88 -2.92 7.75 -9.03
CA ARG A 88 -3.76 8.92 -9.30
C ARG A 88 -2.90 10.18 -9.31
N ASP A 89 -3.48 11.29 -9.80
CA ASP A 89 -2.79 12.57 -9.83
C ASP A 89 -2.41 13.04 -8.42
N ILE A 90 -1.31 13.77 -8.33
CA ILE A 90 -0.88 14.41 -7.09
C ILE A 90 -1.88 15.50 -6.71
N VAL A 91 -2.26 15.51 -5.44
CA VAL A 91 -3.18 16.47 -4.84
C VAL A 91 -2.45 17.30 -3.80
N GLU A 92 -2.71 18.60 -3.80
CA GLU A 92 -2.30 19.51 -2.72
C GLU A 92 -3.52 19.83 -1.86
N PHE A 93 -3.38 19.58 -0.57
CA PHE A 93 -4.42 19.87 0.42
C PHE A 93 -3.97 21.01 1.31
N ASN A 94 -4.69 22.11 1.21
CA ASN A 94 -4.37 23.34 1.93
C ASN A 94 -5.36 23.57 3.10
N ARG A 95 -4.85 24.13 4.17
CA ARG A 95 -5.65 24.57 5.31
C ARG A 95 -5.23 25.99 5.72
N ASP A 96 -6.20 26.87 5.84
CA ASP A 96 -5.98 28.27 6.24
C ASP A 96 -4.92 28.99 5.35
N GLY A 97 -4.92 28.66 4.05
CA GLY A 97 -4.00 29.25 3.06
C GLY A 97 -2.59 28.64 3.04
N GLU A 98 -2.32 27.64 3.87
CA GLU A 98 -1.02 26.97 3.94
C GLU A 98 -1.13 25.51 3.48
N LEU A 99 -0.05 24.99 2.86
CA LEU A 99 0.03 23.59 2.46
C LEU A 99 0.04 22.71 3.71
N MET A 100 -1.01 21.89 3.86
CA MET A 100 -1.11 20.88 4.93
C MET A 100 -0.52 19.54 4.51
N ALA A 101 -0.88 19.07 3.32
CA ALA A 101 -0.43 17.79 2.80
C ALA A 101 -0.34 17.81 1.28
N ARG A 102 0.55 16.99 0.76
CA ARG A 102 0.72 16.72 -0.67
C ARG A 102 0.84 15.22 -0.86
N PHE A 103 -0.02 14.64 -1.68
CA PHE A 103 -0.15 13.18 -1.75
C PHE A 103 -0.72 12.71 -3.08
N PHE A 104 -0.62 11.41 -3.34
CA PHE A 104 -1.41 10.71 -4.35
C PHE A 104 -1.91 9.38 -3.80
N PHE A 105 -2.94 8.84 -4.43
CA PHE A 105 -3.46 7.51 -4.13
C PHE A 105 -3.04 6.48 -5.16
N VAL A 106 -2.84 5.26 -4.70
CA VAL A 106 -2.67 4.07 -5.52
C VAL A 106 -3.53 2.95 -4.93
N GLU A 107 -3.94 2.00 -5.75
CA GLU A 107 -4.63 0.78 -5.28
C GLU A 107 -3.73 -0.43 -5.46
N ASP A 108 -3.75 -1.33 -4.48
CA ASP A 108 -3.10 -2.62 -4.60
C ASP A 108 -3.90 -3.57 -5.52
N PRO A 109 -3.41 -4.81 -5.82
CA PRO A 109 -4.13 -5.72 -6.73
C PRO A 109 -5.54 -6.10 -6.30
N ASP A 110 -5.87 -5.98 -5.01
CA ASP A 110 -7.22 -6.24 -4.46
C ASP A 110 -8.06 -4.98 -4.29
N GLY A 111 -7.57 -3.82 -4.74
CA GLY A 111 -8.27 -2.55 -4.67
C GLY A 111 -8.16 -1.83 -3.33
N TYR A 112 -7.28 -2.26 -2.42
CA TYR A 112 -7.02 -1.53 -1.19
C TYR A 112 -6.31 -0.22 -1.49
N LYS A 113 -6.93 0.88 -1.05
CA LYS A 113 -6.39 2.23 -1.27
C LYS A 113 -5.20 2.51 -0.36
N ILE A 114 -4.16 3.10 -0.93
CA ILE A 114 -2.96 3.49 -0.23
C ILE A 114 -2.67 4.95 -0.59
N GLU A 115 -2.46 5.77 0.44
CA GLU A 115 -2.04 7.16 0.28
C GLU A 115 -0.52 7.24 0.35
N VAL A 116 0.09 7.87 -0.65
CA VAL A 116 1.52 8.17 -0.64
C VAL A 116 1.68 9.65 -0.36
N LEU A 117 2.30 9.99 0.77
CA LEU A 117 2.40 11.34 1.33
C LEU A 117 3.83 11.88 1.25
N GLN A 118 3.97 13.13 0.83
CA GLN A 118 5.21 13.89 0.98
C GLN A 118 5.51 14.09 2.47
N LYS A 119 6.73 13.78 2.90
CA LYS A 119 7.19 14.17 4.24
C LYS A 119 7.13 15.69 4.37
N HIS A 120 6.22 16.17 5.19
CA HIS A 120 5.96 17.60 5.40
C HIS A 120 5.15 17.80 6.67
N GLY A 121 5.51 18.82 7.45
CA GLY A 121 4.77 19.18 8.66
C GLY A 121 4.68 18.01 9.65
N ARG A 122 3.47 17.56 9.95
CA ARG A 122 3.24 16.43 10.86
C ARG A 122 3.48 15.06 10.23
N TYR A 123 3.61 14.99 8.91
CA TYR A 123 3.75 13.73 8.17
C TYR A 123 5.23 13.40 7.94
N TYR A 124 5.69 12.37 8.64
CA TYR A 124 7.08 11.93 8.59
C TYR A 124 7.19 10.47 8.21
#